data_eac16e71c4c8191625fc9b05807713ea
#
_entry.id   eac16e71c4c8191625fc9b05807713ea
#
_cell.length_a   1.000
_cell.length_b   1.000
_cell.length_c   1.000
_cell.angle_alpha   90.00
_cell.angle_beta   90.00
_cell.angle_gamma   90.00
#
_symmetry.space_group_name_H-M   'P 1'
#
loop_
_entity.id
_entity.type
_entity.pdbx_description
1 polymer ?
#
loop_
_entity_poly.entity_id
_entity_poly.type
_entity_poly.pdbx_seq_one_letter_code
_entity_poly.pdbx_strand_id
1 'polypeptide(L)'
;YALNTLGEYYRKGIYVDIDLNKAFTLYNKAIQAPIDNIYYYAYYNLAKYFYLTGDIVLVKDINKAINYLTIASNNNIIEASILLLYIYVDKYLKELDTSIISRIKELTLTIEKHPKYNKEIKKEIDSNLLKLKQNKKINIDIIF
;
A
#
# COMPACT_ATOMS: atom_id res chain seq x y z
N TYR A 1 8.38 -1.26 15.12
CA TYR A 1 7.21 -0.42 15.42
C TYR A 1 7.60 1.04 15.65
N ALA A 2 8.48 1.31 16.59
CA ALA A 2 8.90 2.67 16.95
C ALA A 2 9.50 3.46 15.77
N LEU A 3 10.33 2.82 14.94
CA LEU A 3 10.93 3.46 13.78
C LEU A 3 9.87 3.85 12.74
N ASN A 4 8.87 3.00 12.51
CA ASN A 4 7.78 3.30 11.61
C ASN A 4 6.94 4.47 12.13
N THR A 5 6.62 4.49 13.41
CA THR A 5 5.85 5.58 14.05
C THR A 5 6.59 6.92 13.95
N LEU A 6 7.90 6.90 14.22
CA LEU A 6 8.71 8.10 14.07
C LEU A 6 8.78 8.57 12.61
N GLY A 7 8.86 7.63 11.67
CA GLY A 7 8.78 7.92 10.25
C GLY A 7 7.47 8.64 9.88
N GLU A 8 6.34 8.20 10.46
CA GLU A 8 5.06 8.86 10.25
C GLU A 8 5.03 10.29 10.80
N TYR A 9 5.66 10.52 11.96
CA TYR A 9 5.75 11.87 12.54
C TYR A 9 6.49 12.83 11.60
N TYR A 10 7.61 12.40 11.04
CA TYR A 10 8.34 13.22 10.07
C TYR A 10 7.61 13.37 8.74
N ARG A 11 6.88 12.36 8.30
CA ARG A 11 6.10 12.46 7.06
C ARG A 11 4.92 13.42 7.19
N LYS A 12 4.24 13.39 8.33
CA LYS A 12 3.02 14.17 8.57
C LYS A 12 3.30 15.52 9.24
N GLY A 13 4.48 15.73 9.80
CA GLY A 13 4.79 16.93 10.59
C GLY A 13 4.12 16.93 11.96
N ILE A 14 4.05 15.75 12.63
CA ILE A 14 3.49 15.63 13.97
C ILE A 14 4.60 15.81 14.99
N TYR A 15 4.53 16.84 15.82
CA TYR A 15 5.53 17.24 16.82
C TYR A 15 6.89 17.65 16.25
N VAL A 16 7.13 17.50 14.97
CA VAL A 16 8.37 17.84 14.26
C VAL A 16 8.02 18.44 12.91
N ASP A 17 8.95 19.18 12.31
CA ASP A 17 8.76 19.67 10.95
C ASP A 17 8.75 18.50 9.96
N ILE A 18 7.98 18.64 8.87
CA ILE A 18 7.95 17.62 7.82
C ILE A 18 9.35 17.45 7.25
N ASP A 19 9.82 16.20 7.26
CA ASP A 19 11.08 15.79 6.66
C ASP A 19 10.91 14.43 5.97
N LEU A 20 10.67 14.45 4.67
CA LEU A 20 10.42 13.25 3.88
C LEU A 20 11.66 12.37 3.74
N ASN A 21 12.85 12.98 3.68
CA ASN A 21 14.11 12.21 3.66
C ASN A 21 14.29 11.40 4.94
N LYS A 22 14.02 12.02 6.07
CA LYS A 22 14.10 11.36 7.37
C LYS A 22 13.05 10.28 7.54
N ALA A 23 11.81 10.55 7.11
CA ALA A 23 10.74 9.55 7.10
C ALA A 23 11.12 8.32 6.28
N PHE A 24 11.64 8.53 5.07
CA PHE A 24 12.12 7.46 4.18
C PHE A 24 13.22 6.62 4.85
N THR A 25 14.20 7.28 5.44
CA THR A 25 15.30 6.60 6.15
C THR A 25 14.78 5.75 7.31
N LEU A 26 13.85 6.28 8.09
CA LEU A 26 13.27 5.58 9.24
C LEU A 26 12.44 4.37 8.83
N TYR A 27 11.62 4.48 7.78
CA TYR A 27 10.88 3.33 7.24
C TYR A 27 11.83 2.24 6.72
N ASN A 28 12.90 2.62 6.04
CA ASN A 28 13.90 1.65 5.58
C ASN A 28 14.61 0.95 6.74
N LYS A 29 14.92 1.66 7.82
CA LYS A 29 15.46 1.02 9.03
C LYS A 29 14.47 0.05 9.65
N ALA A 30 13.18 0.37 9.63
CA ALA A 30 12.13 -0.50 10.17
C ALA A 30 12.05 -1.84 9.43
N ILE A 31 12.24 -1.86 8.11
CA ILE A 31 12.21 -3.11 7.33
C ILE A 31 13.53 -3.89 7.38
N GLN A 32 14.63 -3.26 7.80
CA GLN A 32 15.94 -3.90 7.97
C GLN A 32 16.14 -4.51 9.35
N ALA A 33 15.17 -4.40 10.25
CA ALA A 33 15.22 -5.00 11.57
C ALA A 33 15.34 -6.53 11.49
N PRO A 34 15.85 -7.23 12.54
CA PRO A 34 15.83 -8.69 12.60
C PRO A 34 14.44 -9.25 12.33
N ILE A 35 14.36 -10.43 11.71
CA ILE A 35 13.09 -11.03 11.22
C ILE A 35 11.98 -10.98 12.27
N ASP A 36 12.29 -11.27 13.52
CA ASP A 36 11.29 -11.28 14.60
C ASP A 36 10.78 -9.87 14.99
N ASN A 37 11.44 -8.82 14.51
CA ASN A 37 11.15 -7.43 14.85
C ASN A 37 10.75 -6.60 13.61
N ILE A 38 10.59 -7.21 12.47
CA ILE A 38 10.16 -6.49 11.26
C ILE A 38 8.72 -6.01 11.46
N TYR A 39 8.52 -4.72 11.29
CA TYR A 39 7.19 -4.13 11.25
C TYR A 39 6.75 -4.00 9.79
N TYR A 40 6.02 -5.00 9.31
CA TYR A 40 5.66 -5.12 7.89
C TYR A 40 4.81 -3.95 7.36
N TYR A 41 4.16 -3.20 8.24
CA TYR A 41 3.43 -1.99 7.85
C TYR A 41 4.36 -0.93 7.24
N ALA A 42 5.66 -0.95 7.58
CA ALA A 42 6.64 -0.05 6.98
C ALA A 42 6.84 -0.33 5.48
N TYR A 43 6.72 -1.57 5.04
CA TYR A 43 6.71 -1.90 3.60
C TYR A 43 5.54 -1.22 2.88
N TYR A 44 4.35 -1.28 3.48
CA TYR A 44 3.17 -0.59 2.95
C TYR A 44 3.40 0.92 2.87
N ASN A 45 3.92 1.53 3.92
CA ASN A 45 4.18 2.96 3.95
C ASN A 45 5.21 3.39 2.89
N LEU A 46 6.29 2.64 2.72
CA LEU A 46 7.28 2.89 1.67
C LEU A 46 6.65 2.81 0.27
N ALA A 47 5.87 1.76 0.02
CA ALA A 47 5.21 1.59 -1.26
C ALA A 47 4.24 2.73 -1.56
N LYS A 48 3.36 3.02 -0.62
CA LYS A 48 2.29 4.01 -0.80
C LYS A 48 2.81 5.44 -0.95
N TYR A 49 3.70 5.85 -0.05
CA TYR A 49 4.09 7.26 0.06
C TYR A 49 5.34 7.64 -0.72
N PHE A 50 6.14 6.68 -1.13
CA PHE A 50 7.40 6.95 -1.83
C PHE A 50 7.46 6.31 -3.21
N TYR A 51 7.28 5.00 -3.33
CA TYR A 51 7.46 4.32 -4.61
C TYR A 51 6.29 4.50 -5.58
N LEU A 52 5.05 4.62 -5.10
CA LEU A 52 3.90 4.88 -5.97
C LEU A 52 3.78 6.35 -6.35
N THR A 53 4.09 7.26 -5.46
CA THR A 53 3.93 8.69 -5.69
C THR A 53 5.13 9.33 -6.37
N GLY A 54 6.35 8.78 -6.14
CA GLY A 54 7.57 9.36 -6.69
C GLY A 54 7.78 10.80 -6.25
N ASP A 55 7.86 11.05 -4.95
CA ASP A 55 8.03 12.38 -4.40
C ASP A 55 9.46 12.94 -4.54
N ILE A 56 9.79 13.97 -3.77
CA ILE A 56 11.11 14.64 -3.82
C ILE A 56 12.28 13.73 -3.41
N VAL A 57 12.01 12.60 -2.75
CA VAL A 57 13.03 11.69 -2.25
C VAL A 57 13.36 10.60 -3.28
N LEU A 58 12.36 10.18 -4.05
CA LEU A 58 12.46 8.98 -4.88
C LEU A 58 11.65 9.14 -6.16
N VAL A 59 12.21 8.65 -7.26
CA VAL A 59 11.46 8.52 -8.51
C VAL A 59 10.44 7.39 -8.39
N LYS A 60 9.25 7.59 -8.96
CA LYS A 60 8.20 6.57 -8.99
C LYS A 60 8.72 5.25 -9.54
N ASP A 61 8.51 4.18 -8.78
CA ASP A 61 8.88 2.82 -9.12
C ASP A 61 7.75 1.85 -8.77
N ILE A 62 6.89 1.58 -9.75
CA ILE A 62 5.71 0.74 -9.54
C ILE A 62 6.06 -0.73 -9.28
N ASN A 63 7.13 -1.24 -9.87
CA ASN A 63 7.55 -2.63 -9.66
C ASN A 63 8.03 -2.85 -8.23
N LYS A 64 8.81 -1.90 -7.70
CA LYS A 64 9.27 -1.95 -6.31
C LYS A 64 8.09 -1.77 -5.34
N ALA A 65 7.13 -0.90 -5.66
CA ALA A 65 5.90 -0.75 -4.89
C ALA A 65 5.13 -2.07 -4.82
N ILE A 66 4.96 -2.76 -5.94
CA ILE A 66 4.29 -4.07 -5.99
C ILE A 66 5.01 -5.09 -5.13
N ASN A 67 6.34 -5.16 -5.20
CA ASN A 67 7.13 -6.07 -4.36
C ASN A 67 6.92 -5.80 -2.86
N TYR A 68 6.99 -4.55 -2.45
CA TYR A 68 6.82 -4.18 -1.05
C TYR A 68 5.39 -4.41 -0.57
N LEU A 69 4.40 -4.10 -1.39
CA LEU A 69 2.99 -4.39 -1.07
C LEU A 69 2.73 -5.89 -0.99
N THR A 70 3.37 -6.69 -1.83
CA THR A 70 3.25 -8.15 -1.79
C THR A 70 3.82 -8.72 -0.48
N ILE A 71 4.96 -8.22 -0.04
CA ILE A 71 5.54 -8.61 1.27
C ILE A 71 4.58 -8.25 2.40
N ALA A 72 4.07 -7.03 2.41
CA ALA A 72 3.14 -6.58 3.43
C ALA A 72 1.82 -7.37 3.40
N SER A 73 1.26 -7.62 2.22
CA SER A 73 0.04 -8.42 2.05
C SER A 73 0.20 -9.85 2.58
N ASN A 74 1.33 -10.48 2.29
CA ASN A 74 1.64 -11.83 2.78
C ASN A 74 1.85 -11.87 4.30
N ASN A 75 2.00 -10.75 4.93
CA ASN A 75 2.13 -10.60 6.39
C ASN A 75 0.92 -9.92 7.03
N ASN A 76 -0.26 -10.15 6.46
CA ASN A 76 -1.56 -9.75 7.00
C ASN A 76 -1.82 -8.23 7.07
N ILE A 77 -1.18 -7.44 6.23
CA ILE A 77 -1.51 -6.02 6.10
C ILE A 77 -2.60 -5.87 5.03
N ILE A 78 -3.86 -5.74 5.48
CA ILE A 78 -5.01 -5.67 4.57
C ILE A 78 -4.94 -4.45 3.64
N GLU A 79 -4.43 -3.33 4.13
CA GLU A 79 -4.25 -2.10 3.32
C GLU A 79 -3.35 -2.37 2.11
N ALA A 80 -2.31 -3.17 2.29
CA ALA A 80 -1.43 -3.58 1.20
C ALA A 80 -2.15 -4.45 0.17
N SER A 81 -2.97 -5.38 0.64
CA SER A 81 -3.77 -6.26 -0.24
C SER A 81 -4.77 -5.45 -1.07
N ILE A 82 -5.43 -4.47 -0.46
CA ILE A 82 -6.40 -3.60 -1.13
C ILE A 82 -5.69 -2.73 -2.18
N LEU A 83 -4.55 -2.14 -1.83
CA LEU A 83 -3.80 -1.31 -2.76
C LEU A 83 -3.26 -2.12 -3.95
N LEU A 84 -2.78 -3.34 -3.71
CA LEU A 84 -2.42 -4.28 -4.78
C LEU A 84 -3.60 -4.60 -5.68
N LEU A 85 -4.77 -4.82 -5.12
CA LEU A 85 -5.99 -5.07 -5.90
C LEU A 85 -6.24 -3.91 -6.88
N TYR A 86 -6.17 -2.68 -6.40
CA TYR A 86 -6.35 -1.50 -7.26
C TYR A 86 -5.29 -1.43 -8.37
N ILE A 87 -4.04 -1.69 -8.05
CA ILE A 87 -2.95 -1.67 -9.03
C ILE A 87 -3.17 -2.72 -10.11
N TYR A 88 -3.51 -3.95 -9.75
CA TYR A 88 -3.74 -5.03 -10.71
C TYR A 88 -5.02 -4.83 -11.53
N VAL A 89 -6.09 -4.32 -10.93
CA VAL A 89 -7.32 -4.00 -11.68
C VAL A 89 -7.06 -2.88 -12.69
N ASP A 90 -6.38 -1.82 -12.30
CA ASP A 90 -6.00 -0.72 -13.20
C ASP A 90 -5.15 -1.25 -14.37
N LYS A 91 -4.17 -2.08 -14.06
CA LYS A 91 -3.32 -2.72 -15.07
C LYS A 91 -4.12 -3.60 -16.03
N TYR A 92 -5.03 -4.42 -15.50
CA TYR A 92 -5.92 -5.24 -16.32
C TYR A 92 -6.79 -4.40 -17.26
N LEU A 93 -7.36 -3.31 -16.74
CA LEU A 93 -8.22 -2.43 -17.54
C LEU A 93 -7.47 -1.71 -18.67
N LYS A 94 -6.20 -1.37 -18.44
CA LYS A 94 -5.37 -0.66 -19.43
C LYS A 94 -4.72 -1.58 -20.44
N GLU A 95 -4.22 -2.73 -20.02
CA GLU A 95 -3.42 -3.64 -20.83
C GLU A 95 -4.22 -4.85 -21.33
N LEU A 96 -5.41 -5.12 -20.77
CA LEU A 96 -6.24 -6.29 -21.03
C LEU A 96 -5.47 -7.61 -20.88
N ASP A 97 -4.48 -7.64 -19.99
CA ASP A 97 -3.67 -8.81 -19.70
C ASP A 97 -4.46 -9.78 -18.80
N THR A 98 -4.96 -10.86 -19.39
CA THR A 98 -5.77 -11.85 -18.66
C THR A 98 -4.95 -12.68 -17.68
N SER A 99 -3.60 -12.69 -17.77
CA SER A 99 -2.73 -13.43 -16.87
C SER A 99 -2.83 -12.95 -15.41
N ILE A 100 -3.25 -11.71 -15.18
CA ILE A 100 -3.37 -11.13 -13.83
C ILE A 100 -4.73 -11.38 -13.18
N ILE A 101 -5.70 -11.95 -13.88
CA ILE A 101 -7.05 -12.20 -13.34
C ILE A 101 -6.97 -13.14 -12.13
N SER A 102 -6.15 -14.18 -12.17
CA SER A 102 -5.98 -15.10 -11.05
C SER A 102 -5.44 -14.40 -9.81
N ARG A 103 -4.51 -13.47 -9.99
CA ARG A 103 -3.97 -12.66 -8.89
C ARG A 103 -5.03 -11.73 -8.29
N ILE A 104 -5.86 -11.13 -9.12
CA ILE A 104 -6.99 -10.30 -8.68
C ILE A 104 -7.96 -11.12 -7.83
N LYS A 105 -8.32 -12.32 -8.27
CA LYS A 105 -9.19 -13.23 -7.51
C LYS A 105 -8.57 -13.65 -6.17
N GLU A 106 -7.30 -13.97 -6.16
CA GLU A 106 -6.57 -14.34 -4.95
C GLU A 106 -6.56 -13.18 -3.94
N LEU A 107 -6.25 -11.97 -4.38
CA LEU A 107 -6.27 -10.78 -3.52
C LEU A 107 -7.66 -10.51 -2.97
N THR A 108 -8.69 -10.64 -3.77
CA THR A 108 -10.09 -10.46 -3.35
C THR A 108 -10.42 -11.42 -2.21
N LEU A 109 -10.07 -12.71 -2.34
CA LEU A 109 -10.29 -13.69 -1.29
C LEU A 109 -9.48 -13.38 -0.03
N THR A 110 -8.23 -12.97 -0.17
CA THR A 110 -7.36 -12.58 0.95
C THR A 110 -7.98 -11.42 1.73
N ILE A 111 -8.49 -10.41 1.05
CA ILE A 111 -9.14 -9.26 1.65
C ILE A 111 -10.40 -9.68 2.40
N GLU A 112 -11.28 -10.44 1.75
CA GLU A 112 -12.56 -10.86 2.34
C GLU A 112 -12.39 -11.73 3.59
N LYS A 113 -11.31 -12.51 3.67
CA LYS A 113 -11.00 -13.36 4.83
C LYS A 113 -10.29 -12.62 5.96
N HIS A 114 -9.85 -11.39 5.73
CA HIS A 114 -9.09 -10.66 6.75
C HIS A 114 -9.99 -10.23 7.91
N PRO A 115 -9.53 -10.34 9.19
CA PRO A 115 -10.34 -9.98 10.36
C PRO A 115 -10.85 -8.54 10.38
N LYS A 116 -10.13 -7.61 9.76
CA LYS A 116 -10.53 -6.19 9.65
C LYS A 116 -11.54 -5.92 8.56
N TYR A 117 -11.80 -6.88 7.67
CA TYR A 117 -12.76 -6.69 6.57
C TYR A 117 -14.18 -6.52 7.12
N ASN A 118 -14.89 -5.52 6.62
CA ASN A 118 -16.24 -5.20 7.02
C ASN A 118 -17.02 -4.54 5.86
N LYS A 119 -18.29 -4.19 6.11
CA LYS A 119 -19.17 -3.58 5.10
C LYS A 119 -18.67 -2.23 4.61
N GLU A 120 -18.05 -1.43 5.47
CA GLU A 120 -17.52 -0.11 5.12
C GLU A 120 -16.32 -0.25 4.17
N ILE A 121 -15.40 -1.17 4.46
CA ILE A 121 -14.27 -1.47 3.59
C ILE A 121 -14.75 -1.99 2.24
N LYS A 122 -15.73 -2.91 2.24
CA LYS A 122 -16.34 -3.41 0.99
C LYS A 122 -16.90 -2.29 0.13
N LYS A 123 -17.65 -1.39 0.74
CA LYS A 123 -18.24 -0.24 0.06
C LYS A 123 -17.18 0.67 -0.56
N GLU A 124 -16.11 0.94 0.17
CA GLU A 124 -14.99 1.74 -0.29
C GLU A 124 -14.28 1.07 -1.47
N ILE A 125 -14.00 -0.23 -1.38
CA ILE A 125 -13.38 -1.00 -2.47
C ILE A 125 -14.28 -0.97 -3.71
N ASP A 126 -15.56 -1.28 -3.58
CA ASP A 126 -16.51 -1.28 -4.69
C ASP A 126 -16.58 0.10 -5.37
N SER A 127 -16.58 1.18 -4.59
CA SER A 127 -16.56 2.56 -5.09
C SER A 127 -15.28 2.85 -5.90
N ASN A 128 -14.12 2.47 -5.37
CA ASN A 128 -12.85 2.69 -6.05
C ASN A 128 -12.71 1.84 -7.31
N LEU A 129 -13.16 0.59 -7.29
CA LEU A 129 -13.16 -0.26 -8.49
C LEU A 129 -14.05 0.32 -9.59
N LEU A 130 -15.20 0.88 -9.23
CA LEU A 130 -16.07 1.56 -10.19
C LEU A 130 -15.39 2.79 -10.80
N LYS A 131 -14.71 3.59 -9.97
CA LYS A 131 -13.94 4.75 -10.44
C LYS A 131 -12.83 4.34 -11.41
N LEU A 132 -12.12 3.26 -11.13
CA LEU A 132 -11.09 2.72 -12.04
C LEU A 132 -11.69 2.35 -13.40
N LYS A 133 -12.85 1.66 -13.43
CA LYS A 133 -13.56 1.33 -14.66
C LYS A 133 -13.99 2.58 -15.46
N GLN A 134 -14.26 3.67 -14.78
CA GLN A 134 -14.65 4.95 -15.38
C GLN A 134 -13.45 5.85 -15.70
N ASN A 135 -12.23 5.35 -15.52
CA ASN A 135 -10.97 6.11 -15.68
C ASN A 135 -10.94 7.37 -14.81
N LYS A 136 -11.47 7.28 -13.60
CA LYS A 136 -11.47 8.37 -12.60
C LYS A 136 -10.41 8.14 -11.55
N LYS A 137 -9.96 9.24 -10.91
CA LYS A 137 -9.02 9.17 -9.80
C LYS A 137 -9.67 8.49 -8.59
N ILE A 138 -8.93 7.55 -7.97
CA ILE A 138 -9.37 6.84 -6.77
C ILE A 138 -8.76 7.46 -5.50
N ASN A 139 -9.41 7.20 -4.37
CA ASN A 139 -8.86 7.51 -3.06
C ASN A 139 -8.13 6.26 -2.53
N ILE A 140 -6.82 6.38 -2.35
CA ILE A 140 -5.99 5.29 -1.81
C ILE A 140 -5.79 5.39 -0.30
N ASP A 141 -6.36 6.39 0.36
CA ASP A 141 -6.35 6.52 1.82
C ASP A 141 -7.45 5.64 2.41
N ILE A 142 -7.04 4.53 2.98
CA ILE A 142 -7.96 3.54 3.57
C ILE A 142 -8.16 3.89 5.03
N ILE A 143 -9.43 4.11 5.39
CA ILE A 143 -9.83 4.47 6.76
C ILE A 143 -10.41 3.22 7.42
N PHE A 144 -9.87 2.87 8.56
CA PHE A 144 -10.34 1.77 9.40
C PHE A 144 -10.91 2.28 10.71
#